data_f3c4c22cc6c15daabf80581c459b084e
#
_entry.id   f3c4c22cc6c15daabf80581c459b084e
#
_cell.length_a   1.000
_cell.length_b   1.000
_cell.length_c   1.000
_cell.angle_alpha   90.00
_cell.angle_beta   90.00
_cell.angle_gamma   90.00
#
_symmetry.space_group_name_H-M   'P 1'
#
loop_
_entity.id
_entity.type
_entity.pdbx_description
1 polymer ?
#
loop_
_entity_poly.entity_id
_entity_poly.type
_entity_poly.pdbx_seq_one_letter_code
_entity_poly.pdbx_strand_id
1 'polypeptide(L)'
;MYSSRRYGQSSTELPSFVDAANNFHKLAAELKVPLHLMPGNHDIGDKPVTWMPAGMVNGEHVELYREHFGNDYFSFDYQNCHFVIINSPLINSGDPAESEQKEWLNADLAANTDKRIFLFSHYPVYVSNRDEPESYDNIDEPGRTWLLNLIQKYKPEALFSAHVHNFWYDLIGETEFYIVPSTCFVRHDYSEMYRIDGGSQQGRNDGAKLGHITLEIHEKGHVAHYHRSYAKTAKEGQLGVPPVVLRPHVKTTNINNIFVDMRHAWTEELNLSLIHI
;
A
#
# COMPACT_ATOMS: atom_id res chain seq x y z
N MET A 1 -8.01 29.18 5.12
CA MET A 1 -8.45 28.42 6.32
C MET A 1 -8.87 27.04 5.83
N TYR A 2 -7.94 26.10 5.68
CA TYR A 2 -8.27 24.72 5.37
C TYR A 2 -8.76 24.05 6.66
N SER A 3 -10.02 23.65 6.63
CA SER A 3 -10.69 23.03 7.76
C SER A 3 -9.96 21.75 8.18
N SER A 4 -9.57 21.69 9.44
CA SER A 4 -8.98 20.52 10.13
C SER A 4 -9.87 19.27 10.15
N ARG A 5 -11.02 19.31 9.50
CA ARG A 5 -11.96 18.18 9.40
C ARG A 5 -11.67 17.20 8.26
N ARG A 6 -10.69 17.47 7.39
CA ARG A 6 -10.43 16.58 6.24
C ARG A 6 -9.34 15.51 6.45
N TYR A 7 -8.60 15.59 7.55
CA TYR A 7 -7.54 14.61 7.82
C TYR A 7 -8.01 13.33 8.52
N GLY A 8 -9.30 13.23 8.82
CA GLY A 8 -9.86 12.13 9.58
C GLY A 8 -10.95 11.32 8.88
N GLN A 9 -11.18 11.53 7.59
CA GLN A 9 -12.18 10.78 6.86
C GLN A 9 -11.50 9.80 5.91
N SER A 10 -12.00 8.56 5.88
CA SER A 10 -11.64 7.62 4.82
C SER A 10 -12.11 8.17 3.47
N SER A 11 -11.51 7.73 2.36
CA SER A 11 -11.96 8.17 1.03
C SER A 11 -13.40 7.77 0.73
N THR A 12 -13.88 6.69 1.34
CA THR A 12 -15.29 6.24 1.26
C THR A 12 -16.30 7.21 1.83
N GLU A 13 -15.92 8.02 2.80
CA GLU A 13 -16.78 9.07 3.38
C GLU A 13 -16.83 10.35 2.54
N LEU A 14 -16.02 10.44 1.48
CA LEU A 14 -15.97 11.63 0.64
C LEU A 14 -17.05 11.54 -0.45
N PRO A 15 -17.77 12.64 -0.73
CA PRO A 15 -18.77 12.67 -1.82
C PRO A 15 -18.20 12.32 -3.18
N SER A 16 -16.88 12.49 -3.36
CA SER A 16 -16.18 12.20 -4.62
C SER A 16 -15.75 10.72 -4.75
N PHE A 17 -16.00 9.86 -3.77
CA PHE A 17 -15.57 8.47 -3.80
C PHE A 17 -16.09 7.71 -5.03
N VAL A 18 -17.40 7.81 -5.28
CA VAL A 18 -18.04 7.14 -6.42
C VAL A 18 -17.48 7.64 -7.75
N ASP A 19 -17.26 8.94 -7.88
CA ASP A 19 -16.66 9.51 -9.09
C ASP A 19 -15.22 9.03 -9.29
N ALA A 20 -14.44 8.94 -8.21
CA ALA A 20 -13.08 8.40 -8.24
C ALA A 20 -13.07 6.91 -8.64
N ALA A 21 -13.97 6.10 -8.08
CA ALA A 21 -14.13 4.70 -8.45
C ALA A 21 -14.48 4.53 -9.93
N ASN A 22 -15.42 5.33 -10.44
CA ASN A 22 -15.81 5.32 -11.85
C ASN A 22 -14.64 5.70 -12.78
N ASN A 23 -13.86 6.71 -12.40
CA ASN A 23 -12.68 7.11 -13.16
C ASN A 23 -11.60 6.02 -13.14
N PHE A 24 -11.38 5.39 -12.00
CA PHE A 24 -10.47 4.26 -11.89
C PHE A 24 -10.88 3.13 -12.84
N HIS A 25 -12.15 2.71 -12.82
CA HIS A 25 -12.63 1.64 -13.69
C HIS A 25 -12.49 1.98 -15.17
N LYS A 26 -12.72 3.24 -15.53
CA LYS A 26 -12.53 3.71 -16.91
C LYS A 26 -11.07 3.55 -17.38
N LEU A 27 -10.12 3.86 -16.51
CA LEU A 27 -8.69 3.70 -16.80
C LEU A 27 -8.28 2.22 -16.76
N ALA A 28 -8.75 1.48 -15.77
CA ALA A 28 -8.47 0.06 -15.62
C ALA A 28 -8.99 -0.77 -16.79
N ALA A 29 -10.08 -0.36 -17.44
CA ALA A 29 -10.63 -1.03 -18.62
C ALA A 29 -9.69 -1.02 -19.84
N GLU A 30 -8.65 -0.20 -19.84
CA GLU A 30 -7.61 -0.20 -20.88
C GLU A 30 -6.57 -1.32 -20.69
N LEU A 31 -6.51 -1.91 -19.49
CA LEU A 31 -5.61 -3.02 -19.20
C LEU A 31 -6.05 -4.28 -19.96
N LYS A 32 -5.07 -4.99 -20.52
CA LYS A 32 -5.28 -6.25 -21.26
C LYS A 32 -4.94 -7.49 -20.41
N VAL A 33 -4.75 -7.30 -19.14
CA VAL A 33 -4.40 -8.34 -18.16
C VAL A 33 -5.42 -8.31 -17.01
N PRO A 34 -5.63 -9.42 -16.31
CA PRO A 34 -6.45 -9.41 -15.10
C PRO A 34 -5.93 -8.39 -14.08
N LEU A 35 -6.84 -7.69 -13.45
CA LEU A 35 -6.55 -6.76 -12.37
C LEU A 35 -7.18 -7.30 -11.08
N HIS A 36 -6.35 -7.45 -10.05
CA HIS A 36 -6.76 -7.86 -8.72
C HIS A 36 -6.53 -6.69 -7.77
N LEU A 37 -7.56 -6.30 -7.03
CA LEU A 37 -7.55 -5.13 -6.17
C LEU A 37 -7.54 -5.55 -4.70
N MET A 38 -6.88 -4.78 -3.88
CA MET A 38 -6.78 -4.96 -2.45
C MET A 38 -7.14 -3.65 -1.75
N PRO A 39 -8.01 -3.65 -0.74
CA PRO A 39 -8.35 -2.42 -0.03
C PRO A 39 -7.20 -1.97 0.86
N GLY A 40 -6.98 -0.66 0.88
CA GLY A 40 -6.16 0.03 1.86
C GLY A 40 -6.99 0.86 2.83
N ASN A 41 -6.32 1.52 3.77
CA ASN A 41 -6.97 2.35 4.76
C ASN A 41 -7.71 3.55 4.17
N HIS A 42 -7.26 4.06 3.03
CA HIS A 42 -7.97 5.14 2.33
C HIS A 42 -9.24 4.65 1.62
N ASP A 43 -9.37 3.37 1.40
CA ASP A 43 -10.52 2.78 0.71
C ASP A 43 -11.65 2.41 1.67
N ILE A 44 -11.33 1.87 2.85
CA ILE A 44 -12.33 1.32 3.77
C ILE A 44 -12.22 1.84 5.21
N GLY A 45 -11.28 2.74 5.49
CA GLY A 45 -10.99 3.27 6.81
C GLY A 45 -9.73 2.67 7.44
N ASP A 46 -9.20 3.39 8.41
CA ASP A 46 -8.00 2.98 9.13
C ASP A 46 -8.28 1.81 10.10
N LYS A 47 -7.22 1.10 10.46
CA LYS A 47 -7.25 0.23 11.62
C LYS A 47 -7.60 1.03 12.89
N PRO A 48 -8.07 0.41 13.99
CA PRO A 48 -8.31 1.11 15.23
C PRO A 48 -7.05 1.79 15.76
N VAL A 49 -7.03 3.12 15.76
CA VAL A 49 -5.94 3.94 16.33
C VAL A 49 -6.54 5.06 17.16
N THR A 50 -6.08 5.19 18.41
CA THR A 50 -6.68 6.12 19.38
C THR A 50 -6.24 7.56 19.19
N TRP A 51 -5.17 7.81 18.46
CA TRP A 51 -4.54 9.13 18.31
C TRP A 51 -4.72 9.77 16.94
N MET A 52 -5.18 9.00 15.96
CA MET A 52 -5.51 9.52 14.62
C MET A 52 -7.00 9.84 14.55
N PRO A 53 -7.38 11.00 14.05
CA PRO A 53 -8.79 11.36 13.82
C PRO A 53 -9.35 10.72 12.54
N ALA A 54 -8.76 9.65 12.07
CA ALA A 54 -9.22 8.95 10.88
C ALA A 54 -10.49 8.15 11.17
N GLY A 55 -11.38 8.05 10.19
CA GLY A 55 -12.48 7.11 10.25
C GLY A 55 -11.94 5.68 10.27
N MET A 56 -12.34 4.92 11.27
CA MET A 56 -11.96 3.51 11.38
C MET A 56 -12.75 2.69 10.37
N VAL A 57 -12.16 1.56 9.96
CA VAL A 57 -12.82 0.55 9.17
C VAL A 57 -14.12 0.12 9.84
N ASN A 58 -15.17 -0.04 9.06
CA ASN A 58 -16.49 -0.49 9.50
C ASN A 58 -17.21 -1.20 8.36
N GLY A 59 -18.29 -1.94 8.70
CA GLY A 59 -19.04 -2.72 7.73
C GLY A 59 -19.61 -1.91 6.57
N GLU A 60 -20.03 -0.65 6.77
CA GLU A 60 -20.55 0.19 5.67
C GLU A 60 -19.47 0.49 4.65
N HIS A 61 -18.26 0.82 5.09
CA HIS A 61 -17.13 1.09 4.19
C HIS A 61 -16.69 -0.18 3.44
N VAL A 62 -16.71 -1.32 4.11
CA VAL A 62 -16.38 -2.61 3.48
C VAL A 62 -17.41 -2.95 2.39
N GLU A 63 -18.70 -2.79 2.68
CA GLU A 63 -19.74 -3.03 1.67
C GLU A 63 -19.66 -2.06 0.49
N LEU A 64 -19.39 -0.79 0.75
CA LEU A 64 -19.19 0.20 -0.32
C LEU A 64 -17.98 -0.14 -1.20
N TYR A 65 -16.89 -0.61 -0.60
CA TYR A 65 -15.75 -1.13 -1.35
C TYR A 65 -16.16 -2.33 -2.21
N ARG A 66 -16.86 -3.29 -1.64
CA ARG A 66 -17.33 -4.49 -2.36
C ARG A 66 -18.23 -4.15 -3.54
N GLU A 67 -19.12 -3.17 -3.37
CA GLU A 67 -19.99 -2.68 -4.44
C GLU A 67 -19.20 -2.14 -5.64
N HIS A 68 -18.10 -1.42 -5.37
CA HIS A 68 -17.35 -0.75 -6.43
C HIS A 68 -16.16 -1.54 -6.95
N PHE A 69 -15.51 -2.35 -6.13
CA PHE A 69 -14.23 -3.00 -6.46
C PHE A 69 -14.25 -4.53 -6.35
N GLY A 70 -15.32 -5.11 -5.88
CA GLY A 70 -15.43 -6.55 -5.67
C GLY A 70 -14.96 -6.98 -4.28
N ASN A 71 -14.62 -8.26 -4.14
CA ASN A 71 -14.26 -8.83 -2.84
C ASN A 71 -13.08 -8.08 -2.22
N ASP A 72 -13.17 -7.79 -0.93
CA ASP A 72 -12.15 -7.10 -0.15
C ASP A 72 -11.06 -8.05 0.37
N TYR A 73 -11.33 -9.35 0.45
CA TYR A 73 -10.35 -10.42 0.60
C TYR A 73 -10.75 -11.61 -0.26
N PHE A 74 -9.79 -12.28 -0.86
CA PHE A 74 -10.00 -13.42 -1.76
C PHE A 74 -8.67 -14.08 -2.11
N SER A 75 -8.75 -15.23 -2.77
CA SER A 75 -7.62 -15.89 -3.37
C SER A 75 -7.91 -16.29 -4.81
N PHE A 76 -6.86 -16.52 -5.57
CA PHE A 76 -6.94 -17.06 -6.90
C PHE A 76 -5.68 -17.86 -7.24
N ASP A 77 -5.82 -18.77 -8.18
CA ASP A 77 -4.72 -19.59 -8.67
C ASP A 77 -4.26 -19.14 -10.05
N TYR A 78 -2.97 -19.18 -10.24
CA TYR A 78 -2.39 -19.11 -11.57
C TYR A 78 -1.23 -20.11 -11.67
N GLN A 79 -1.35 -21.07 -12.57
CA GLN A 79 -0.43 -22.21 -12.65
C GLN A 79 -0.30 -22.95 -11.30
N ASN A 80 0.91 -23.13 -10.79
CA ASN A 80 1.18 -23.78 -9.50
C ASN A 80 1.33 -22.76 -8.33
N CYS A 81 0.79 -21.57 -8.50
CA CYS A 81 0.85 -20.50 -7.51
C CYS A 81 -0.54 -20.15 -7.00
N HIS A 82 -0.63 -19.89 -5.72
CA HIS A 82 -1.81 -19.47 -5.00
C HIS A 82 -1.59 -18.06 -4.45
N PHE A 83 -2.40 -17.11 -4.90
CA PHE A 83 -2.31 -15.70 -4.56
C PHE A 83 -3.43 -15.34 -3.61
N VAL A 84 -3.11 -14.76 -2.47
CA VAL A 84 -4.06 -14.50 -1.39
C VAL A 84 -4.04 -13.02 -1.03
N ILE A 85 -5.17 -12.37 -1.16
CA ILE A 85 -5.39 -10.97 -0.82
C ILE A 85 -6.06 -10.90 0.56
N ILE A 86 -5.45 -10.13 1.47
CA ILE A 86 -5.89 -9.96 2.86
C ILE A 86 -6.32 -8.52 3.07
N ASN A 87 -7.55 -8.33 3.55
CA ASN A 87 -8.01 -7.03 4.04
C ASN A 87 -7.41 -6.76 5.42
N SER A 88 -6.20 -6.22 5.45
CA SER A 88 -5.47 -5.99 6.70
C SER A 88 -6.05 -4.86 7.58
N PRO A 89 -6.72 -3.81 7.09
CA PRO A 89 -7.47 -2.87 7.92
C PRO A 89 -8.52 -3.51 8.85
N LEU A 90 -9.10 -4.66 8.45
CA LEU A 90 -10.04 -5.40 9.30
C LEU A 90 -9.40 -6.04 10.53
N ILE A 91 -8.08 -6.30 10.50
CA ILE A 91 -7.40 -6.99 11.59
C ILE A 91 -7.44 -6.13 12.86
N ASN A 92 -7.95 -6.69 13.95
CA ASN A 92 -8.21 -6.02 15.23
C ASN A 92 -9.35 -4.98 15.20
N SER A 93 -10.17 -4.94 14.16
CA SER A 93 -11.29 -3.99 14.08
C SER A 93 -12.46 -4.35 15.01
N GLY A 94 -12.61 -5.63 15.32
CA GLY A 94 -13.80 -6.16 16.02
C GLY A 94 -15.05 -6.22 15.14
N ASP A 95 -14.96 -5.91 13.85
CA ASP A 95 -16.05 -6.09 12.90
C ASP A 95 -16.30 -7.59 12.66
N PRO A 96 -17.54 -8.04 12.47
CA PRO A 96 -17.83 -9.43 12.15
C PRO A 96 -17.05 -9.98 10.96
N ALA A 97 -16.79 -9.16 9.93
CA ALA A 97 -16.02 -9.53 8.76
C ALA A 97 -14.55 -9.89 9.09
N GLU A 98 -14.00 -9.39 10.21
CA GLU A 98 -12.69 -9.82 10.68
C GLU A 98 -12.65 -11.31 11.01
N SER A 99 -13.64 -11.77 11.76
CA SER A 99 -13.72 -13.19 12.15
C SER A 99 -13.92 -14.08 10.94
N GLU A 100 -14.79 -13.67 10.02
CA GLU A 100 -15.04 -14.38 8.77
C GLU A 100 -13.77 -14.47 7.92
N GLN A 101 -13.03 -13.37 7.78
CA GLN A 101 -11.76 -13.38 7.06
C GLN A 101 -10.72 -14.30 7.74
N LYS A 102 -10.64 -14.27 9.07
CA LYS A 102 -9.69 -15.12 9.81
C LYS A 102 -9.96 -16.61 9.63
N GLU A 103 -11.23 -17.00 9.68
CA GLU A 103 -11.64 -18.39 9.45
C GLU A 103 -11.37 -18.81 8.00
N TRP A 104 -11.77 -17.96 7.05
CA TRP A 104 -11.53 -18.18 5.64
C TRP A 104 -10.04 -18.32 5.33
N LEU A 105 -9.20 -17.37 5.78
CA LEU A 105 -7.77 -17.38 5.48
C LEU A 105 -7.08 -18.65 6.01
N ASN A 106 -7.42 -19.06 7.23
CA ASN A 106 -6.87 -20.31 7.78
C ASN A 106 -7.30 -21.54 6.97
N ALA A 107 -8.55 -21.61 6.51
CA ALA A 107 -9.06 -22.69 5.70
C ALA A 107 -8.44 -22.71 4.29
N ASP A 108 -8.33 -21.54 3.69
CA ASP A 108 -7.78 -21.34 2.35
C ASP A 108 -6.29 -21.73 2.29
N LEU A 109 -5.49 -21.25 3.23
CA LEU A 109 -4.08 -21.63 3.34
C LEU A 109 -3.90 -23.15 3.61
N ALA A 110 -4.77 -23.72 4.44
CA ALA A 110 -4.71 -25.16 4.74
C ALA A 110 -5.04 -26.03 3.51
N ALA A 111 -5.92 -25.55 2.64
CA ALA A 111 -6.34 -26.25 1.43
C ALA A 111 -5.31 -26.17 0.28
N ASN A 112 -4.34 -25.26 0.36
CA ASN A 112 -3.43 -24.95 -0.74
C ASN A 112 -1.94 -25.16 -0.38
N THR A 113 -1.64 -26.00 0.59
CA THR A 113 -0.27 -26.27 1.07
C THR A 113 0.63 -26.97 0.05
N ASP A 114 0.07 -27.50 -1.02
CA ASP A 114 0.77 -28.12 -2.14
C ASP A 114 1.19 -27.11 -3.22
N LYS A 115 0.74 -25.85 -3.10
CA LYS A 115 1.05 -24.76 -4.02
C LYS A 115 2.06 -23.78 -3.42
N ARG A 116 2.64 -22.98 -4.30
CA ARG A 116 3.46 -21.83 -3.89
C ARG A 116 2.55 -20.68 -3.52
N ILE A 117 2.57 -20.26 -2.28
CA ILE A 117 1.63 -19.26 -1.74
C ILE A 117 2.29 -17.88 -1.69
N PHE A 118 1.58 -16.88 -2.21
CA PHE A 118 1.97 -15.47 -2.15
C PHE A 118 0.86 -14.67 -1.48
N LEU A 119 1.21 -13.98 -0.39
CA LEU A 119 0.28 -13.17 0.39
C LEU A 119 0.41 -11.69 0.03
N PHE A 120 -0.71 -10.98 0.06
CA PHE A 120 -0.79 -9.54 -0.15
C PHE A 120 -1.63 -8.89 0.94
N SER A 121 -1.11 -7.83 1.57
CA SER A 121 -1.80 -7.06 2.59
C SER A 121 -1.47 -5.57 2.47
N HIS A 122 -2.38 -4.69 2.89
CA HIS A 122 -2.08 -3.26 2.89
C HIS A 122 -1.14 -2.89 4.03
N TYR A 123 -1.53 -3.15 5.29
CA TYR A 123 -0.63 -2.93 6.42
C TYR A 123 0.44 -4.00 6.50
N PRO A 124 1.72 -3.66 6.68
CA PRO A 124 2.76 -4.63 6.99
C PRO A 124 2.60 -5.20 8.40
N VAL A 125 3.03 -6.42 8.59
CA VAL A 125 3.02 -7.08 9.92
C VAL A 125 3.92 -6.33 10.91
N TYR A 126 5.02 -5.78 10.42
CA TYR A 126 5.91 -4.82 11.07
C TYR A 126 6.66 -4.05 9.98
N VAL A 127 7.32 -2.96 10.33
CA VAL A 127 8.06 -2.16 9.35
C VAL A 127 9.56 -2.45 9.43
N SER A 128 10.15 -2.35 10.59
CA SER A 128 11.60 -2.48 10.76
C SER A 128 12.02 -3.66 11.64
N ASN A 129 11.17 -4.08 12.56
CA ASN A 129 11.48 -5.12 13.52
C ASN A 129 10.21 -5.83 13.99
N ARG A 130 10.26 -7.16 14.06
CA ARG A 130 9.15 -7.98 14.53
C ARG A 130 8.59 -7.54 15.89
N ASP A 131 9.47 -7.12 16.80
CA ASP A 131 9.13 -6.75 18.18
C ASP A 131 8.95 -5.22 18.34
N GLU A 132 8.82 -4.49 17.24
CA GLU A 132 8.57 -3.04 17.28
C GLU A 132 7.24 -2.72 17.97
N PRO A 133 7.12 -1.55 18.62
CA PRO A 133 5.88 -1.13 19.24
C PRO A 133 4.77 -0.98 18.18
N GLU A 134 3.53 -1.03 18.65
CA GLU A 134 2.37 -0.67 17.85
C GLU A 134 2.51 0.75 17.33
N SER A 135 2.18 0.94 16.06
CA SER A 135 2.26 2.23 15.39
C SER A 135 1.16 2.35 14.33
N TYR A 136 1.00 3.53 13.76
CA TYR A 136 0.09 3.71 12.62
C TYR A 136 0.40 2.77 11.44
N ASP A 137 1.63 2.35 11.31
CA ASP A 137 2.19 1.79 10.09
C ASP A 137 2.36 0.28 10.07
N ASN A 138 2.08 -0.38 11.17
CA ASN A 138 2.15 -1.83 11.29
C ASN A 138 0.83 -2.43 11.78
N ILE A 139 0.70 -3.74 11.74
CA ILE A 139 -0.42 -4.45 12.37
C ILE A 139 -0.17 -4.54 13.88
N ASP A 140 -1.15 -4.10 14.68
CA ASP A 140 -1.10 -4.14 16.14
C ASP A 140 -1.35 -5.57 16.67
N GLU A 141 -1.03 -5.78 17.94
CA GLU A 141 -1.39 -7.01 18.63
C GLU A 141 -2.91 -7.05 18.96
N PRO A 142 -3.56 -8.20 19.02
CA PRO A 142 -3.00 -9.56 18.79
C PRO A 142 -2.93 -9.99 17.33
N GLY A 143 -3.37 -9.13 16.39
CA GLY A 143 -3.46 -9.45 14.96
C GLY A 143 -2.09 -9.71 14.34
N ARG A 144 -1.04 -9.00 14.77
CA ARG A 144 0.34 -9.23 14.33
C ARG A 144 0.78 -10.67 14.65
N THR A 145 0.67 -11.06 15.90
CA THR A 145 1.02 -12.42 16.34
C THR A 145 0.18 -13.47 15.62
N TRP A 146 -1.11 -13.22 15.41
CA TRP A 146 -1.98 -14.14 14.67
C TRP A 146 -1.48 -14.35 13.23
N LEU A 147 -1.20 -13.28 12.49
CA LEU A 147 -0.75 -13.38 11.10
C LEU A 147 0.64 -13.99 11.00
N LEU A 148 1.56 -13.62 11.89
CA LEU A 148 2.90 -14.23 11.96
C LEU A 148 2.84 -15.73 12.24
N ASN A 149 1.91 -16.20 13.08
CA ASN A 149 1.72 -17.63 13.33
C ASN A 149 1.19 -18.37 12.09
N LEU A 150 0.31 -17.75 11.29
CA LEU A 150 -0.12 -18.32 10.01
C LEU A 150 1.04 -18.41 9.02
N ILE A 151 1.84 -17.34 8.91
CA ILE A 151 3.04 -17.32 8.06
C ILE A 151 4.02 -18.44 8.48
N GLN A 152 4.28 -18.58 9.76
CA GLN A 152 5.16 -19.63 10.26
C GLN A 152 4.60 -21.05 10.01
N LYS A 153 3.28 -21.22 10.12
CA LYS A 153 2.60 -22.51 9.94
C LYS A 153 2.57 -22.94 8.48
N TYR A 154 2.18 -22.03 7.58
CA TYR A 154 1.93 -22.36 6.18
C TYR A 154 3.09 -22.01 5.25
N LYS A 155 4.06 -21.25 5.73
CA LYS A 155 5.30 -20.88 5.02
C LYS A 155 5.04 -20.38 3.60
N PRO A 156 4.22 -19.34 3.43
CA PRO A 156 4.08 -18.74 2.11
C PRO A 156 5.44 -18.33 1.57
N GLU A 157 5.61 -18.36 0.27
CA GLU A 157 6.87 -17.99 -0.36
C GLU A 157 7.21 -16.53 -0.15
N ALA A 158 6.20 -15.65 -0.27
CA ALA A 158 6.37 -14.24 0.02
C ALA A 158 5.11 -13.59 0.60
N LEU A 159 5.33 -12.51 1.36
CA LEU A 159 4.33 -11.54 1.78
C LEU A 159 4.70 -10.17 1.21
N PHE A 160 3.77 -9.55 0.50
CA PHE A 160 3.86 -8.18 0.00
C PHE A 160 2.92 -7.28 0.77
N SER A 161 3.46 -6.19 1.32
CA SER A 161 2.68 -5.18 2.04
C SER A 161 2.95 -3.78 1.48
N ALA A 162 2.04 -2.84 1.74
CA ALA A 162 2.09 -1.48 1.23
C ALA A 162 2.15 -0.44 2.36
N HIS A 163 1.26 0.56 2.36
CA HIS A 163 0.98 1.57 3.38
C HIS A 163 2.13 2.54 3.71
N VAL A 164 3.34 2.03 3.86
CA VAL A 164 4.53 2.79 4.27
C VAL A 164 5.06 3.70 3.16
N HIS A 165 4.70 3.45 1.91
CA HIS A 165 5.16 4.19 0.72
C HIS A 165 6.68 4.18 0.53
N ASN A 166 7.33 3.12 0.98
CA ASN A 166 8.77 2.93 0.83
C ASN A 166 9.06 1.45 0.54
N PHE A 167 10.20 1.15 -0.03
CA PHE A 167 10.63 -0.22 -0.23
C PHE A 167 11.41 -0.72 0.98
N TRP A 168 11.00 -1.88 1.48
CA TRP A 168 11.68 -2.60 2.54
C TRP A 168 11.67 -4.10 2.26
N TYR A 169 12.70 -4.79 2.71
CA TYR A 169 12.82 -6.23 2.58
C TYR A 169 13.32 -6.86 3.87
N ASP A 170 12.71 -7.96 4.27
CA ASP A 170 13.11 -8.77 5.42
C ASP A 170 12.72 -10.25 5.20
N LEU A 171 13.05 -11.11 6.13
CA LEU A 171 12.69 -12.52 6.17
C LEU A 171 11.86 -12.83 7.42
N ILE A 172 10.70 -13.43 7.23
CA ILE A 172 9.86 -13.97 8.32
C ILE A 172 10.02 -15.50 8.30
N GLY A 173 11.07 -16.01 8.96
CA GLY A 173 11.45 -17.40 8.84
C GLY A 173 11.95 -17.73 7.43
N GLU A 174 11.18 -18.52 6.67
CA GLU A 174 11.48 -18.86 5.27
C GLU A 174 10.72 -17.97 4.27
N THR A 175 9.78 -17.14 4.74
CA THR A 175 8.94 -16.27 3.92
C THR A 175 9.66 -14.96 3.61
N GLU A 176 9.80 -14.62 2.35
CA GLU A 176 10.31 -13.30 1.94
C GLU A 176 9.26 -12.24 2.20
N PHE A 177 9.65 -11.18 2.89
CA PHE A 177 8.75 -10.09 3.25
C PHE A 177 9.16 -8.79 2.57
N TYR A 178 8.23 -8.23 1.81
CA TYR A 178 8.41 -7.00 1.05
C TYR A 178 7.40 -5.96 1.51
N ILE A 179 7.87 -4.75 1.81
CA ILE A 179 7.02 -3.57 1.80
C ILE A 179 7.27 -2.88 0.48
N VAL A 180 6.21 -2.67 -0.30
CA VAL A 180 6.31 -2.16 -1.66
C VAL A 180 6.19 -0.64 -1.71
N PRO A 181 6.82 0.02 -2.68
CA PRO A 181 6.75 1.47 -2.83
C PRO A 181 5.35 1.91 -3.30
N SER A 182 5.02 3.17 -3.03
CA SER A 182 3.87 3.82 -3.66
C SER A 182 4.19 4.22 -5.10
N THR A 183 3.18 4.25 -5.94
CA THR A 183 3.27 4.78 -7.29
C THR A 183 2.93 6.26 -7.37
N CYS A 184 2.30 6.85 -6.34
CA CYS A 184 1.74 8.19 -6.42
C CYS A 184 2.40 9.22 -5.51
N PHE A 185 2.69 8.92 -4.25
CA PHE A 185 3.36 9.87 -3.36
C PHE A 185 4.20 9.17 -2.29
N VAL A 186 5.18 9.89 -1.75
CA VAL A 186 6.03 9.45 -0.66
C VAL A 186 5.57 10.04 0.66
N ARG A 187 5.81 9.33 1.74
CA ARG A 187 5.58 9.83 3.10
C ARG A 187 6.90 10.34 3.67
N HIS A 188 6.89 11.57 4.18
CA HIS A 188 8.09 12.22 4.71
C HIS A 188 8.60 11.57 6.00
N ASP A 189 7.70 11.10 6.83
CA ASP A 189 7.98 10.42 8.08
C ASP A 189 8.81 9.14 7.89
N TYR A 190 8.66 8.47 6.74
CA TYR A 190 9.45 7.28 6.43
C TYR A 190 10.76 7.53 5.71
N SER A 191 10.95 8.70 5.16
CA SER A 191 12.25 9.06 4.62
C SER A 191 13.32 9.07 5.70
N GLU A 192 12.91 9.24 6.94
CA GLU A 192 13.78 9.34 8.11
C GLU A 192 13.96 8.04 8.87
N MET A 193 13.05 7.11 8.73
CA MET A 193 13.05 5.87 9.49
C MET A 193 14.37 5.09 9.37
N TYR A 194 15.04 5.22 8.26
CA TYR A 194 16.29 4.53 7.94
C TYR A 194 17.50 5.41 8.07
N ARG A 195 17.37 6.53 8.73
CA ARG A 195 18.47 7.45 8.98
C ARG A 195 18.91 7.36 10.41
N ILE A 196 20.21 7.40 10.57
CA ILE A 196 20.84 7.54 11.89
C ILE A 196 20.70 8.99 12.37
N ASP A 197 20.65 9.93 11.42
CA ASP A 197 20.51 11.36 11.67
C ASP A 197 19.58 11.98 10.63
N GLY A 198 18.42 12.45 11.06
CA GLY A 198 17.40 13.06 10.22
C GLY A 198 17.82 14.37 9.60
N GLY A 199 18.53 15.18 10.34
CA GLY A 199 19.10 16.46 9.93
C GLY A 199 18.37 17.21 8.80
N SER A 200 19.10 18.03 8.09
CA SER A 200 18.62 18.83 6.95
C SER A 200 18.35 18.01 5.67
N GLN A 201 18.50 16.71 5.73
CA GLN A 201 18.36 15.80 4.58
C GLN A 201 16.99 15.12 4.49
N GLN A 202 16.12 15.43 5.42
CA GLN A 202 14.76 14.90 5.46
C GLN A 202 14.04 15.12 4.13
N GLY A 203 13.38 14.08 3.62
CA GLY A 203 12.61 14.14 2.39
C GLY A 203 13.46 14.27 1.11
N ARG A 204 14.78 14.33 1.21
CA ARG A 204 15.65 14.43 0.04
C ARG A 204 15.64 13.15 -0.78
N ASN A 205 15.40 13.28 -2.08
CA ASN A 205 15.31 12.18 -3.05
C ASN A 205 14.15 11.21 -2.82
N ASP A 206 13.16 11.55 -2.02
CA ASP A 206 12.01 10.67 -1.74
C ASP A 206 11.21 10.36 -3.01
N GLY A 207 11.11 11.29 -3.93
CA GLY A 207 10.51 11.02 -5.25
C GLY A 207 11.16 9.86 -6.00
N ALA A 208 12.44 9.59 -5.77
CA ALA A 208 13.14 8.44 -6.33
C ALA A 208 12.71 7.10 -5.71
N LYS A 209 11.93 7.12 -4.64
CA LYS A 209 11.39 5.93 -3.97
C LYS A 209 10.04 5.50 -4.57
N LEU A 210 9.41 6.35 -5.37
CA LEU A 210 8.19 5.98 -6.10
C LEU A 210 8.48 4.89 -7.11
N GLY A 211 7.56 3.95 -7.24
CA GLY A 211 7.74 2.87 -8.20
C GLY A 211 6.74 1.74 -8.04
N HIS A 212 7.05 0.63 -8.65
CA HIS A 212 6.27 -0.61 -8.58
C HIS A 212 7.21 -1.81 -8.55
N ILE A 213 6.67 -2.95 -8.17
CA ILE A 213 7.37 -4.23 -8.22
C ILE A 213 6.85 -5.04 -9.41
N THR A 214 7.76 -5.63 -10.17
CA THR A 214 7.45 -6.76 -11.06
C THR A 214 7.92 -8.03 -10.38
N LEU A 215 7.02 -8.98 -10.20
CA LEU A 215 7.34 -10.29 -9.64
C LEU A 215 7.51 -11.30 -10.79
N GLU A 216 8.72 -11.78 -10.96
CA GLU A 216 9.02 -12.88 -11.88
C GLU A 216 9.08 -14.19 -11.11
N ILE A 217 8.14 -15.09 -11.38
CA ILE A 217 8.06 -16.39 -10.71
C ILE A 217 8.67 -17.44 -11.62
N HIS A 218 9.75 -18.06 -11.15
CA HIS A 218 10.46 -19.11 -11.86
C HIS A 218 10.04 -20.48 -11.32
N GLU A 219 10.51 -21.54 -11.95
CA GLU A 219 10.26 -22.92 -11.48
C GLU A 219 10.69 -23.11 -10.00
N LYS A 220 11.79 -22.46 -9.62
CA LYS A 220 12.27 -22.42 -8.23
C LYS A 220 12.51 -21.00 -7.79
N GLY A 221 11.69 -20.53 -6.83
CA GLY A 221 11.79 -19.19 -6.28
C GLY A 221 11.22 -18.11 -7.20
N HIS A 222 11.41 -16.86 -6.78
CA HIS A 222 10.97 -15.68 -7.51
C HIS A 222 12.00 -14.57 -7.44
N VAL A 223 11.84 -13.56 -8.30
CA VAL A 223 12.62 -12.32 -8.27
C VAL A 223 11.68 -11.15 -8.25
N ALA A 224 11.79 -10.30 -7.24
CA ALA A 224 11.04 -9.06 -7.14
C ALA A 224 11.89 -7.89 -7.68
N HIS A 225 11.50 -7.35 -8.81
CA HIS A 225 12.19 -6.22 -9.45
C HIS A 225 11.56 -4.91 -9.04
N TYR A 226 12.27 -4.09 -8.30
CA TYR A 226 11.84 -2.75 -7.96
C TYR A 226 12.13 -1.76 -9.11
N HIS A 227 11.07 -1.30 -9.78
CA HIS A 227 11.13 -0.29 -10.83
C HIS A 227 10.85 1.09 -10.28
N ARG A 228 11.87 1.91 -10.15
CA ARG A 228 11.73 3.29 -9.70
C ARG A 228 11.19 4.19 -10.80
N SER A 229 10.19 4.99 -10.50
CA SER A 229 9.58 5.91 -11.48
C SER A 229 10.54 6.96 -11.98
N TYR A 230 11.51 7.37 -11.18
CA TYR A 230 12.49 8.40 -11.51
C TYR A 230 13.84 7.88 -12.00
N ALA A 231 14.04 6.58 -11.98
CA ALA A 231 15.34 6.02 -12.33
C ALA A 231 15.55 5.82 -13.85
N LYS A 232 14.53 5.98 -14.67
CA LYS A 232 14.58 5.52 -16.07
C LYS A 232 15.05 6.53 -17.09
N THR A 233 15.07 7.82 -16.80
CA THR A 233 15.47 8.79 -17.80
C THR A 233 16.25 9.91 -17.15
N ALA A 234 17.54 9.85 -17.36
CA ALA A 234 18.45 10.93 -16.98
C ALA A 234 18.35 12.16 -17.90
N LYS A 235 17.36 12.22 -18.76
CA LYS A 235 17.13 13.40 -19.57
C LYS A 235 16.34 14.42 -18.79
N GLU A 236 16.84 15.63 -18.76
CA GLU A 236 16.18 16.79 -18.22
C GLU A 236 14.74 16.88 -18.71
N GLY A 237 13.77 17.05 -17.83
CA GLY A 237 12.36 17.08 -18.16
C GLY A 237 11.64 15.71 -18.23
N GLN A 238 12.35 14.62 -18.06
CA GLN A 238 11.79 13.26 -18.16
C GLN A 238 11.80 12.49 -16.83
N LEU A 239 12.04 13.18 -15.72
CA LEU A 239 12.11 12.56 -14.40
C LEU A 239 10.75 12.36 -13.73
N GLY A 240 9.65 12.44 -14.47
CA GLY A 240 8.32 12.47 -13.89
C GLY A 240 8.06 13.73 -13.04
N VAL A 241 9.03 14.61 -12.97
CA VAL A 241 8.88 15.92 -12.33
C VAL A 241 8.20 16.85 -13.32
N PRO A 242 7.13 17.56 -12.94
CA PRO A 242 6.48 18.49 -13.84
C PRO A 242 7.48 19.45 -14.48
N PRO A 243 7.31 19.85 -15.74
CA PRO A 243 8.19 20.77 -16.45
C PRO A 243 8.45 22.09 -15.73
N VAL A 244 7.58 22.44 -14.80
CA VAL A 244 7.71 23.61 -13.94
C VAL A 244 9.04 23.64 -13.16
N VAL A 245 9.55 22.49 -12.77
CA VAL A 245 10.83 22.36 -12.03
C VAL A 245 12.03 22.75 -12.91
N LEU A 246 11.85 22.67 -14.20
CA LEU A 246 12.90 22.95 -15.20
C LEU A 246 12.81 24.37 -15.76
N ARG A 247 11.89 25.18 -15.25
CA ARG A 247 11.79 26.58 -15.69
C ARG A 247 13.02 27.36 -15.19
N PRO A 248 13.78 27.98 -16.07
CA PRO A 248 15.04 28.65 -15.70
C PRO A 248 14.90 29.79 -14.68
N HIS A 249 13.69 30.30 -14.49
CA HIS A 249 13.40 31.39 -13.56
C HIS A 249 12.91 30.90 -12.17
N VAL A 250 12.66 29.60 -12.00
CA VAL A 250 12.40 29.06 -10.69
C VAL A 250 13.72 28.97 -9.96
N LYS A 251 14.08 30.06 -9.27
CA LYS A 251 15.20 30.00 -8.33
C LYS A 251 14.83 28.96 -7.28
N THR A 252 15.60 27.88 -7.25
CA THR A 252 15.45 26.69 -6.39
C THR A 252 15.65 26.98 -4.89
N THR A 253 15.45 28.20 -4.44
CA THR A 253 15.60 28.60 -3.04
C THR A 253 14.44 28.16 -2.14
N ASN A 254 13.40 27.54 -2.72
CA ASN A 254 12.26 27.12 -1.93
C ASN A 254 11.74 25.75 -2.40
N ILE A 255 12.39 24.70 -1.93
CA ILE A 255 11.98 23.30 -2.15
C ILE A 255 10.48 23.09 -1.78
N ASN A 256 9.97 23.82 -0.80
CA ASN A 256 8.55 23.76 -0.41
C ASN A 256 7.60 24.17 -1.53
N ASN A 257 7.98 25.12 -2.41
CA ASN A 257 7.14 25.51 -3.54
C ASN A 257 7.12 24.43 -4.64
N ILE A 258 8.21 23.73 -4.82
CA ILE A 258 8.28 22.61 -5.78
C ILE A 258 7.33 21.48 -5.36
N PHE A 259 7.29 21.16 -4.07
CA PHE A 259 6.37 20.15 -3.54
C PHE A 259 4.90 20.59 -3.57
N VAL A 260 4.62 21.87 -3.38
CA VAL A 260 3.26 22.42 -3.47
C VAL A 260 2.75 22.37 -4.91
N ASP A 261 3.58 22.72 -5.88
CA ASP A 261 3.21 22.66 -7.30
C ASP A 261 3.05 21.21 -7.78
N MET A 262 3.87 20.30 -7.29
CA MET A 262 3.70 18.87 -7.55
C MET A 262 2.37 18.32 -7.00
N ARG A 263 1.98 18.72 -5.79
CA ARG A 263 0.69 18.34 -5.23
C ARG A 263 -0.49 18.89 -6.03
N HIS A 264 -0.39 20.09 -6.57
CA HIS A 264 -1.43 20.68 -7.42
C HIS A 264 -1.53 19.98 -8.78
N ALA A 265 -0.42 19.71 -9.43
CA ALA A 265 -0.42 18.98 -10.70
C ALA A 265 -0.96 17.56 -10.56
N TRP A 266 -0.67 16.90 -9.44
CA TRP A 266 -1.13 15.53 -9.18
C TRP A 266 -2.60 15.47 -8.74
N THR A 267 -3.11 16.50 -8.07
CA THR A 267 -4.52 16.53 -7.66
C THR A 267 -5.47 16.93 -8.79
N GLU A 268 -5.00 17.60 -9.81
CA GLU A 268 -5.84 17.97 -10.97
C GLU A 268 -5.82 16.90 -12.07
N GLU A 269 -4.71 16.19 -12.28
CA GLU A 269 -4.60 15.16 -13.33
C GLU A 269 -4.85 13.72 -12.83
N LEU A 270 -4.67 13.45 -11.54
CA LEU A 270 -4.77 12.12 -10.98
C LEU A 270 -5.56 12.12 -9.67
N ASN A 271 -6.88 12.16 -9.75
CA ASN A 271 -7.74 11.58 -8.70
C ASN A 271 -7.56 10.04 -8.66
N LEU A 272 -6.32 9.58 -8.80
CA LEU A 272 -5.92 8.17 -8.85
C LEU A 272 -5.29 7.74 -7.53
N SER A 273 -5.88 8.15 -6.40
CA SER A 273 -5.43 7.67 -5.09
C SER A 273 -5.77 6.18 -4.82
N LEU A 274 -6.25 5.47 -5.82
CA LEU A 274 -6.80 4.11 -5.66
C LEU A 274 -5.93 3.01 -6.28
N ILE A 275 -4.71 3.29 -6.71
CA ILE A 275 -3.80 2.22 -7.16
C ILE A 275 -2.80 1.93 -6.04
N HIS A 276 -3.25 1.17 -5.07
CA HIS A 276 -2.38 0.49 -4.13
C HIS A 276 -2.32 -0.99 -4.51
N ILE A 277 -1.24 -1.38 -5.12
CA ILE A 277 -0.79 -2.77 -5.14
C ILE A 277 0.34 -2.85 -4.16
#